data_a8e870ea542bcf5002e41c30934fd21b
#
_entry.id   a8e870ea542bcf5002e41c30934fd21b
#
_cell.length_a   1.000
_cell.length_b   1.000
_cell.length_c   1.000
_cell.angle_alpha   90.00
_cell.angle_beta   90.00
_cell.angle_gamma   90.00
#
_symmetry.space_group_name_H-M   'P 1'
#
loop_
_entity.id
_entity.type
_entity.pdbx_description
1 polymer ?
#
loop_
_entity_poly.entity_id
_entity_poly.type
_entity_poly.pdbx_seq_one_letter_code
_entity_poly.pdbx_strand_id
1 'polypeptide(L)'
;MTREELLNSVKQNLVNREKVDYPLVPDFKKANVNLKEVFEKNAKLAAVDFYDVGSVEEAQEIMRNKLPDAKVVCSATQEWLGNKDINVQKPADLNDVDLGVFRAEFGVAEMGMVWVTEKSLVTDSIGFLSQHLAVLLDPDDITENMHTAYKITDLPGAHYGCFMM
;
A
#
# COMPACT_ATOMS: atom_id res chain seq x y z
N MET A 1 -6.20 -37.58 -11.70
CA MET A 1 -4.87 -36.96 -11.82
C MET A 1 -4.53 -36.33 -10.49
N THR A 2 -3.51 -36.85 -9.81
CA THR A 2 -3.06 -36.28 -8.53
C THR A 2 -2.23 -35.01 -8.76
N ARG A 3 -2.01 -34.21 -7.70
CA ARG A 3 -1.13 -33.05 -7.77
C ARG A 3 0.28 -33.39 -8.25
N GLU A 4 0.79 -34.54 -7.81
CA GLU A 4 2.12 -35.01 -8.20
C GLU A 4 2.20 -35.45 -9.68
N GLU A 5 1.19 -36.11 -10.20
CA GLU A 5 1.08 -36.48 -11.62
C GLU A 5 1.04 -35.21 -12.49
N LEU A 6 0.29 -34.18 -12.08
CA LEU A 6 0.22 -32.90 -12.78
C LEU A 6 1.57 -32.17 -12.77
N LEU A 7 2.22 -32.09 -11.63
CA LEU A 7 3.54 -31.44 -11.51
C LEU A 7 4.61 -32.17 -12.34
N ASN A 8 4.58 -33.53 -12.36
CA ASN A 8 5.51 -34.32 -13.16
C ASN A 8 5.26 -34.14 -14.66
N SER A 9 3.98 -34.09 -15.08
CA SER A 9 3.62 -33.82 -16.48
C SER A 9 4.10 -32.43 -16.91
N VAL A 10 3.91 -31.40 -16.07
CA VAL A 10 4.43 -30.06 -16.35
C VAL A 10 5.94 -30.05 -16.47
N LYS A 11 6.66 -30.70 -15.54
CA LYS A 11 8.13 -30.77 -15.57
C LYS A 11 8.65 -31.49 -16.81
N GLN A 12 8.01 -32.57 -17.23
CA GLN A 12 8.39 -33.33 -18.44
C GLN A 12 8.16 -32.54 -19.73
N ASN A 13 7.16 -31.64 -19.74
CA ASN A 13 6.83 -30.81 -20.89
C ASN A 13 7.53 -29.43 -20.85
N LEU A 14 8.26 -29.12 -19.77
CA LEU A 14 9.17 -27.98 -19.76
C LEU A 14 10.35 -28.31 -20.66
N VAL A 15 10.34 -27.74 -21.85
CA VAL A 15 11.50 -27.75 -22.77
C VAL A 15 12.73 -27.26 -21.99
N ASN A 16 13.88 -27.92 -22.18
CA ASN A 16 15.16 -27.46 -21.63
C ASN A 16 15.39 -26.00 -22.00
N ARG A 17 14.96 -25.09 -21.13
CA ARG A 17 15.24 -23.67 -21.25
C ARG A 17 16.62 -23.44 -20.63
N GLU A 18 17.56 -22.98 -21.43
CA GLU A 18 18.77 -22.38 -20.86
C GLU A 18 18.34 -21.32 -19.84
N LYS A 19 18.87 -21.44 -18.62
CA LYS A 19 18.69 -20.37 -17.63
C LYS A 19 19.40 -19.15 -18.18
N VAL A 20 18.62 -18.22 -18.71
CA VAL A 20 19.11 -16.89 -19.09
C VAL A 20 19.08 -16.04 -17.83
N ASP A 21 20.20 -15.43 -17.51
CA ASP A 21 20.26 -14.48 -16.41
C ASP A 21 19.31 -13.30 -16.68
N TYR A 22 18.69 -12.80 -15.62
CA TYR A 22 17.86 -11.61 -15.73
C TYR A 22 18.71 -10.43 -16.25
N PRO A 23 18.20 -9.65 -17.21
CA PRO A 23 18.91 -8.48 -17.68
C PRO A 23 19.20 -7.54 -16.49
N LEU A 24 20.44 -7.07 -16.43
CA LEU A 24 20.82 -6.06 -15.43
C LEU A 24 20.01 -4.79 -15.70
N VAL A 25 19.22 -4.38 -14.72
CA VAL A 25 18.56 -3.08 -14.76
C VAL A 25 19.63 -2.01 -14.51
N PRO A 26 19.84 -1.05 -15.44
CA PRO A 26 20.82 0.00 -15.23
C PRO A 26 20.43 0.85 -14.01
N ASP A 27 21.42 1.31 -13.27
CA ASP A 27 21.19 2.32 -12.24
C ASP A 27 20.81 3.63 -12.95
N PHE A 28 19.53 3.95 -12.90
CA PHE A 28 19.06 5.25 -13.36
C PHE A 28 19.65 6.33 -12.44
N LYS A 29 20.32 7.32 -13.04
CA LYS A 29 20.86 8.44 -12.27
C LYS A 29 19.74 9.10 -11.49
N LYS A 30 19.93 9.23 -10.18
CA LYS A 30 19.04 9.99 -9.33
C LYS A 30 18.87 11.40 -9.86
N ALA A 31 17.68 11.76 -10.29
CA ALA A 31 17.37 13.14 -10.55
C ALA A 31 17.40 13.88 -9.20
N ASN A 32 18.01 15.07 -9.17
CA ASN A 32 18.01 15.90 -7.96
C ASN A 32 16.64 16.59 -7.84
N VAL A 33 15.59 15.82 -7.54
CA VAL A 33 14.20 16.27 -7.45
C VAL A 33 13.67 16.06 -6.04
N ASN A 34 12.76 16.91 -5.62
CA ASN A 34 12.03 16.73 -4.37
C ASN A 34 11.01 15.59 -4.56
N LEU A 35 11.27 14.44 -3.93
CA LEU A 35 10.44 13.25 -4.07
C LEU A 35 9.01 13.48 -3.57
N LYS A 36 8.83 14.28 -2.51
CA LYS A 36 7.50 14.63 -1.99
C LYS A 36 6.68 15.39 -3.03
N GLU A 37 7.26 16.39 -3.71
CA GLU A 37 6.57 17.14 -4.75
C GLU A 37 6.18 16.26 -5.95
N VAL A 38 7.08 15.35 -6.35
CA VAL A 38 6.79 14.39 -7.43
C VAL A 38 5.68 13.44 -7.03
N PHE A 39 5.74 12.91 -5.81
CA PHE A 39 4.71 12.04 -5.24
C PHE A 39 3.35 12.75 -5.20
N GLU A 40 3.29 13.96 -4.63
CA GLU A 40 2.07 14.77 -4.57
C GLU A 40 1.46 14.99 -5.95
N LYS A 41 2.28 15.40 -6.92
CA LYS A 41 1.83 15.61 -8.30
C LYS A 41 1.20 14.36 -8.89
N ASN A 42 1.86 13.21 -8.74
CA ASN A 42 1.42 11.96 -9.34
C ASN A 42 0.20 11.37 -8.60
N ALA A 43 0.14 11.47 -7.28
CA ALA A 43 -1.03 11.10 -6.49
C ALA A 43 -2.27 11.92 -6.91
N LYS A 44 -2.11 13.24 -7.09
CA LYS A 44 -3.20 14.11 -7.57
C LYS A 44 -3.64 13.78 -9.01
N LEU A 45 -2.72 13.35 -9.89
CA LEU A 45 -3.08 12.87 -11.23
C LEU A 45 -3.92 11.58 -11.18
N ALA A 46 -3.73 10.76 -10.17
CA ALA A 46 -4.53 9.57 -9.88
C ALA A 46 -5.83 9.87 -9.10
N ALA A 47 -6.20 11.16 -8.97
CA ALA A 47 -7.37 11.62 -8.23
C ALA A 47 -7.33 11.32 -6.72
N VAL A 48 -6.14 11.16 -6.15
CA VAL A 48 -5.93 11.07 -4.71
C VAL A 48 -5.82 12.47 -4.13
N ASP A 49 -6.55 12.74 -3.05
CA ASP A 49 -6.39 13.97 -2.29
C ASP A 49 -5.13 13.88 -1.43
N PHE A 50 -4.20 14.77 -1.64
CA PHE A 50 -2.95 14.84 -0.91
C PHE A 50 -2.94 16.04 0.04
N TYR A 51 -2.53 15.80 1.29
CA TYR A 51 -2.39 16.81 2.33
C TYR A 51 -1.01 16.71 2.97
N ASP A 52 -0.29 17.82 2.99
CA ASP A 52 0.97 17.97 3.72
C ASP A 52 0.65 18.52 5.10
N VAL A 53 0.82 17.71 6.13
CA VAL A 53 0.41 18.03 7.50
C VAL A 53 1.58 17.89 8.46
N GLY A 54 1.58 18.70 9.49
CA GLY A 54 2.61 18.66 10.53
C GLY A 54 2.34 17.63 11.63
N SER A 55 1.11 17.12 11.73
CA SER A 55 0.73 16.15 12.75
C SER A 55 -0.48 15.31 12.34
N VAL A 56 -0.69 14.21 13.06
CA VAL A 56 -1.86 13.34 12.86
C VAL A 56 -3.15 14.06 13.28
N GLU A 57 -3.10 14.92 14.30
CA GLU A 57 -4.23 15.69 14.77
C GLU A 57 -4.73 16.67 13.69
N GLU A 58 -3.82 17.31 12.96
CA GLU A 58 -4.15 18.16 11.81
C GLU A 58 -4.82 17.34 10.70
N ALA A 59 -4.29 16.15 10.39
CA ALA A 59 -4.91 15.23 9.44
C ALA A 59 -6.33 14.85 9.87
N GLN A 60 -6.54 14.57 11.16
CA GLN A 60 -7.86 14.27 11.71
C GLN A 60 -8.84 15.42 11.56
N GLU A 61 -8.38 16.66 11.77
CA GLU A 61 -9.22 17.84 11.62
C GLU A 61 -9.62 18.05 10.15
N ILE A 62 -8.69 17.90 9.22
CA ILE A 62 -8.96 17.96 7.78
C ILE A 62 -10.01 16.90 7.39
N MET A 63 -9.84 15.67 7.85
CA MET A 63 -10.77 14.58 7.50
C MET A 63 -12.16 14.80 8.11
N ARG A 64 -12.26 15.30 9.35
CA ARG A 64 -13.56 15.67 9.96
C ARG A 64 -14.29 16.74 9.16
N ASN A 65 -13.55 17.73 8.66
CA ASN A 65 -14.14 18.81 7.86
C ASN A 65 -14.54 18.31 6.46
N LYS A 66 -13.77 17.42 5.87
CA LYS A 66 -14.02 16.88 4.54
C LYS A 66 -15.13 15.83 4.52
N LEU A 67 -15.21 15.02 5.54
CA LEU A 67 -16.15 13.90 5.67
C LEU A 67 -17.00 14.09 6.94
N PRO A 68 -17.87 15.11 7.00
CA PRO A 68 -18.64 15.42 8.21
C PRO A 68 -19.66 14.32 8.57
N ASP A 69 -20.05 13.50 7.61
CA ASP A 69 -20.99 12.40 7.78
C ASP A 69 -20.33 11.07 8.14
N ALA A 70 -18.99 10.98 8.11
CA ALA A 70 -18.26 9.76 8.50
C ALA A 70 -18.35 9.55 10.01
N LYS A 71 -19.06 8.50 10.44
CA LYS A 71 -19.32 8.17 11.84
C LYS A 71 -18.52 6.96 12.31
N VAL A 72 -18.30 5.99 11.42
CA VAL A 72 -17.61 4.75 11.73
C VAL A 72 -16.19 4.82 11.20
N VAL A 73 -15.24 4.97 12.12
CA VAL A 73 -13.81 5.04 11.82
C VAL A 73 -13.13 3.78 12.32
N CYS A 74 -12.47 3.05 11.42
CA CYS A 74 -11.65 1.88 11.74
C CYS A 74 -10.20 2.18 11.45
N SER A 75 -9.30 1.86 12.37
CA SER A 75 -7.88 2.17 12.22
C SER A 75 -7.00 0.97 12.44
N ALA A 76 -6.02 0.80 11.56
CA ALA A 76 -4.93 -0.16 11.67
C ALA A 76 -3.68 0.43 12.36
N THR A 77 -3.70 1.71 12.73
CA THR A 77 -2.59 2.37 13.42
C THR A 77 -3.02 2.91 14.79
N GLN A 78 -2.08 2.95 15.73
CA GLN A 78 -2.32 3.51 17.06
C GLN A 78 -2.24 5.04 17.09
N GLU A 79 -1.69 5.67 16.05
CA GLU A 79 -1.54 7.11 15.95
C GLU A 79 -2.88 7.84 15.73
N TRP A 80 -3.84 7.12 15.17
CA TRP A 80 -5.18 7.62 14.92
C TRP A 80 -6.21 6.61 15.42
N LEU A 81 -6.79 6.83 16.57
CA LEU A 81 -7.75 5.89 17.14
C LEU A 81 -9.10 5.96 16.44
N GLY A 82 -9.57 4.80 15.97
CA GLY A 82 -10.93 4.61 15.47
C GLY A 82 -11.94 4.32 16.59
N ASN A 83 -13.22 4.32 16.24
CA ASN A 83 -14.32 3.91 17.12
C ASN A 83 -14.86 2.51 16.81
N LYS A 84 -14.29 1.83 15.80
CA LYS A 84 -14.60 0.45 15.46
C LYS A 84 -13.36 -0.43 15.58
N ASP A 85 -13.53 -1.60 16.22
CA ASP A 85 -12.45 -2.58 16.34
C ASP A 85 -12.09 -3.17 14.98
N ILE A 86 -10.80 -3.22 14.68
CA ILE A 86 -10.25 -3.81 13.46
C ILE A 86 -10.16 -5.33 13.53
N ASN A 87 -10.12 -5.90 14.74
CA ASN A 87 -10.01 -7.35 14.97
C ASN A 87 -11.36 -8.05 14.79
N VAL A 88 -11.87 -8.01 13.57
CA VAL A 88 -13.15 -8.63 13.23
C VAL A 88 -13.00 -10.12 12.90
N GLN A 89 -14.04 -10.90 13.15
CA GLN A 89 -14.02 -12.33 12.81
C GLN A 89 -14.31 -12.59 11.33
N LYS A 90 -15.08 -11.71 10.71
CA LYS A 90 -15.44 -11.81 9.29
C LYS A 90 -15.11 -10.51 8.57
N PRO A 91 -14.53 -10.55 7.37
CA PRO A 91 -14.29 -9.35 6.56
C PRO A 91 -15.52 -8.45 6.40
N ALA A 92 -16.69 -9.06 6.21
CA ALA A 92 -17.96 -8.33 6.04
C ALA A 92 -18.38 -7.48 7.25
N ASP A 93 -17.80 -7.71 8.44
CA ASP A 93 -18.08 -6.91 9.62
C ASP A 93 -17.52 -5.48 9.51
N LEU A 94 -16.69 -5.21 8.47
CA LEU A 94 -16.16 -3.87 8.15
C LEU A 94 -16.94 -3.15 7.04
N ASN A 95 -18.04 -3.71 6.54
CA ASN A 95 -18.84 -3.10 5.47
C ASN A 95 -19.47 -1.74 5.83
N ASP A 96 -19.60 -1.43 7.10
CA ASP A 96 -20.17 -0.17 7.61
C ASP A 96 -19.11 0.87 7.95
N VAL A 97 -17.82 0.62 7.60
CA VAL A 97 -16.74 1.56 7.86
C VAL A 97 -16.79 2.72 6.86
N ASP A 98 -17.00 3.93 7.38
CA ASP A 98 -16.99 5.15 6.59
C ASP A 98 -15.55 5.58 6.25
N LEU A 99 -14.63 5.49 7.23
CA LEU A 99 -13.24 5.88 7.09
C LEU A 99 -12.30 4.80 7.64
N GLY A 100 -11.52 4.18 6.75
CA GLY A 100 -10.40 3.32 7.09
C GLY A 100 -9.12 4.13 7.20
N VAL A 101 -8.33 3.87 8.25
CA VAL A 101 -7.06 4.56 8.48
C VAL A 101 -5.93 3.57 8.64
N PHE A 102 -4.84 3.75 7.91
CA PHE A 102 -3.63 2.95 8.07
C PHE A 102 -2.38 3.75 7.71
N ARG A 103 -1.21 3.22 8.11
CA ARG A 103 0.07 3.79 7.73
C ARG A 103 0.71 2.94 6.64
N ALA A 104 1.13 3.58 5.55
CA ALA A 104 1.93 2.93 4.51
C ALA A 104 3.37 2.70 5.00
N GLU A 105 4.01 1.66 4.49
CA GLU A 105 5.43 1.39 4.78
C GLU A 105 6.35 2.33 4.02
N PHE A 106 6.02 2.63 2.77
CA PHE A 106 6.70 3.64 1.96
C PHE A 106 5.84 4.09 0.77
N GLY A 107 6.24 5.21 0.15
CA GLY A 107 5.66 5.74 -1.06
C GLY A 107 6.58 5.60 -2.27
N VAL A 108 6.01 5.58 -3.48
CA VAL A 108 6.73 5.58 -4.77
C VAL A 108 6.41 6.85 -5.53
N ALA A 109 7.36 7.78 -5.59
CA ALA A 109 7.16 9.10 -6.18
C ALA A 109 6.74 9.04 -7.65
N GLU A 110 7.40 8.19 -8.45
CA GLU A 110 7.11 8.00 -9.88
C GLU A 110 5.65 7.72 -10.18
N MET A 111 4.98 6.97 -9.31
CA MET A 111 3.61 6.52 -9.52
C MET A 111 2.58 7.22 -8.63
N GLY A 112 3.01 7.89 -7.55
CA GLY A 112 2.10 8.41 -6.52
C GLY A 112 1.40 7.30 -5.72
N MET A 113 2.00 6.11 -5.67
CA MET A 113 1.50 4.90 -5.00
C MET A 113 2.13 4.72 -3.63
N VAL A 114 1.44 4.02 -2.75
CA VAL A 114 1.97 3.58 -1.46
C VAL A 114 2.10 2.07 -1.42
N TRP A 115 3.12 1.57 -0.72
CA TRP A 115 3.28 0.16 -0.43
C TRP A 115 2.71 -0.18 0.95
N VAL A 116 1.90 -1.23 0.99
CA VAL A 116 1.29 -1.75 2.21
C VAL A 116 1.39 -3.26 2.27
N THR A 117 1.47 -3.81 3.48
CA THR A 117 1.46 -5.25 3.74
C THR A 117 0.36 -5.58 4.75
N GLU A 118 0.18 -6.87 5.03
CA GLU A 118 -0.72 -7.31 6.12
C GLU A 118 -0.36 -6.69 7.47
N LYS A 119 0.90 -6.30 7.67
CA LYS A 119 1.33 -5.65 8.91
C LYS A 119 0.78 -4.22 9.03
N SER A 120 0.71 -3.52 7.89
CA SER A 120 0.16 -2.16 7.83
C SER A 120 -1.36 -2.15 7.93
N LEU A 121 -2.02 -3.17 7.36
CA LEU A 121 -3.48 -3.22 7.23
C LEU A 121 -4.16 -3.96 8.39
N VAL A 122 -3.44 -4.84 9.13
CA VAL A 122 -3.98 -5.78 10.14
C VAL A 122 -4.99 -6.75 9.51
N THR A 123 -5.91 -6.25 8.69
CA THR A 123 -6.81 -7.01 7.82
C THR A 123 -6.97 -6.29 6.49
N ASP A 124 -6.89 -7.03 5.39
CA ASP A 124 -7.04 -6.49 4.01
C ASP A 124 -8.36 -5.76 3.83
N SER A 125 -9.38 -6.21 4.56
CA SER A 125 -10.74 -5.69 4.44
C SER A 125 -10.82 -4.19 4.69
N ILE A 126 -9.99 -3.61 5.55
CA ILE A 126 -9.98 -2.16 5.80
C ILE A 126 -9.63 -1.37 4.54
N GLY A 127 -8.69 -1.87 3.73
CA GLY A 127 -8.25 -1.21 2.50
C GLY A 127 -9.25 -1.31 1.34
N PHE A 128 -10.22 -2.24 1.39
CA PHE A 128 -11.11 -2.52 0.26
C PHE A 128 -12.60 -2.33 0.57
N LEU A 129 -13.01 -2.37 1.84
CA LEU A 129 -14.42 -2.25 2.23
C LEU A 129 -14.78 -0.86 2.78
N SER A 130 -13.82 -0.11 3.27
CA SER A 130 -14.08 1.25 3.76
C SER A 130 -14.52 2.17 2.62
N GLN A 131 -15.47 3.07 2.90
CA GLN A 131 -15.97 4.03 1.90
C GLN A 131 -14.90 5.05 1.52
N HIS A 132 -14.08 5.46 2.48
CA HIS A 132 -12.95 6.36 2.32
C HIS A 132 -11.73 5.79 3.02
N LEU A 133 -10.53 6.14 2.51
CA LEU A 133 -9.26 5.76 3.11
C LEU A 133 -8.44 7.01 3.44
N ALA A 134 -7.88 7.04 4.64
CA ALA A 134 -6.84 7.97 5.02
C ALA A 134 -5.53 7.20 5.21
N VAL A 135 -4.56 7.48 4.36
CA VAL A 135 -3.26 6.81 4.38
C VAL A 135 -2.21 7.77 4.93
N LEU A 136 -1.59 7.38 6.03
CA LEU A 136 -0.48 8.11 6.63
C LEU A 136 0.82 7.65 5.96
N LEU A 137 1.64 8.61 5.54
CA LEU A 137 2.93 8.36 4.92
C LEU A 137 3.95 9.36 5.45
N ASP A 138 5.10 8.85 5.89
CA ASP A 138 6.23 9.71 6.23
C ASP A 138 6.92 10.20 4.95
N PRO A 139 7.21 11.50 4.79
CA PRO A 139 7.90 12.01 3.62
C PRO A 139 9.30 11.43 3.43
N ASP A 140 9.97 11.00 4.51
CA ASP A 140 11.28 10.38 4.45
C ASP A 140 11.23 8.93 3.91
N ASP A 141 10.06 8.31 3.92
CA ASP A 141 9.82 6.97 3.38
C ASP A 141 9.39 6.98 1.90
N ILE A 142 9.56 8.09 1.18
CA ILE A 142 9.24 8.17 -0.24
C ILE A 142 10.47 7.76 -1.07
N THR A 143 10.32 6.69 -1.87
CA THR A 143 11.32 6.24 -2.85
C THR A 143 11.07 6.80 -4.25
N GLU A 144 12.09 6.79 -5.09
CA GLU A 144 12.04 7.45 -6.41
C GLU A 144 11.12 6.75 -7.40
N ASN A 145 11.29 5.44 -7.56
CA ASN A 145 10.69 4.67 -8.65
C ASN A 145 10.46 3.20 -8.24
N MET A 146 9.75 2.47 -9.11
CA MET A 146 9.42 1.06 -8.86
C MET A 146 10.66 0.16 -8.76
N HIS A 147 11.75 0.45 -9.46
CA HIS A 147 12.98 -0.35 -9.36
C HIS A 147 13.61 -0.25 -7.96
N THR A 148 13.61 0.95 -7.39
CA THR A 148 14.07 1.15 -6.01
C THR A 148 13.08 0.52 -5.02
N ALA A 149 11.78 0.68 -5.27
CA ALA A 149 10.73 0.07 -4.45
C ALA A 149 10.90 -1.45 -4.33
N TYR A 150 11.10 -2.16 -5.43
CA TYR A 150 11.30 -3.61 -5.42
C TYR A 150 12.59 -4.07 -4.71
N LYS A 151 13.59 -3.18 -4.57
CA LYS A 151 14.81 -3.50 -3.80
C LYS A 151 14.58 -3.44 -2.28
N ILE A 152 13.65 -2.61 -1.84
CA ILE A 152 13.35 -2.40 -0.41
C ILE A 152 12.15 -3.21 0.09
N THR A 153 11.33 -3.76 -0.83
CA THR A 153 10.21 -4.64 -0.49
C THR A 153 10.71 -5.94 0.13
N ASP A 154 10.28 -6.23 1.35
CA ASP A 154 10.54 -7.52 2.00
C ASP A 154 9.43 -8.54 1.71
N LEU A 155 9.37 -9.01 0.45
CA LEU A 155 8.40 -10.03 0.05
C LEU A 155 8.53 -11.35 0.81
N PRO A 156 9.73 -11.85 1.18
CA PRO A 156 9.87 -13.03 2.01
C PRO A 156 9.38 -12.87 3.45
N GLY A 157 9.35 -11.64 3.97
CA GLY A 157 8.93 -11.33 5.34
C GLY A 157 7.44 -11.03 5.49
N ALA A 158 6.71 -10.92 4.38
CA ALA A 158 5.28 -10.66 4.35
C ALA A 158 4.54 -11.79 3.63
N HIS A 159 3.33 -12.14 4.07
CA HIS A 159 2.49 -13.11 3.37
C HIS A 159 1.91 -12.52 2.09
N TYR A 160 1.60 -11.23 2.11
CA TYR A 160 1.21 -10.46 0.94
C TYR A 160 1.59 -8.98 1.12
N GLY A 161 1.62 -8.26 0.02
CA GLY A 161 1.74 -6.82 -0.02
C GLY A 161 1.21 -6.30 -1.34
N CYS A 162 0.77 -5.07 -1.37
CA CYS A 162 0.29 -4.44 -2.59
C CYS A 162 0.68 -2.97 -2.67
N PHE A 163 0.76 -2.48 -3.91
CA PHE A 163 0.81 -1.06 -4.19
C PHE A 163 -0.62 -0.53 -4.31
N MET A 164 -0.94 0.51 -3.54
CA MET A 164 -2.25 1.17 -3.54
C MET A 164 -2.12 2.61 -4.03
N MET A 165 -3.17 3.07 -4.71
CA MET A 165 -3.36 4.45 -5.15
C MET A 165 -4.63 5.01 -4.57
#